data_ebbffcce4189c141b54e1c03633496ab
#
_entry.id   ebbffcce4189c141b54e1c03633496ab
#
_cell.length_a   1.000
_cell.length_b   1.000
_cell.length_c   1.000
_cell.angle_alpha   90.00
_cell.angle_beta   90.00
_cell.angle_gamma   90.00
#
_symmetry.space_group_name_H-M   'P 1'
#
loop_
_entity.id
_entity.type
_entity.pdbx_description
1 polymer ?
#
loop_
_entity_poly.entity_id
_entity_poly.type
_entity_poly.pdbx_seq_one_letter_code
_entity_poly.pdbx_strand_id
1 'polypeptide(L)'
;MTTKRLEIVQVMRAFACISIFLYHLPVAWGGVKSNYSGFSLVVFFIFTGYFLMEGTRKSEKFYFRKKVIRLVPLYWLLTIALFLISLVMPGINGGKSYSWSNLIYSLLFIPYYSADGKLFPILSVGWTLILEMYEYIVFWVLYKVLKKNKQRELLTVVLFAGLVLLGNVLNLYCTDVPILVIWSYKYQWAFLIGVLISIYKNTEKYKKTMPADINSNVVLIAYAVLFALCTYAVGDSFALVLGTIAAGIGLIVFPTLNFPKWIVGFGNLSFSFYLIHKFVIAVVSKIVNHMVHGALAGVIGMLLAFVLTLIASTISYRLIEKKMTDKLKKVMCK
;
A
#
# COMPACT_ATOMS: atom_id res chain seq x y z
N MET A 1 -5.27 27.64 2.92
CA MET A 1 -5.34 26.81 4.12
C MET A 1 -4.56 25.53 3.86
N THR A 2 -3.43 25.34 4.52
CA THR A 2 -2.68 24.09 4.49
C THR A 2 -3.56 23.03 5.15
N THR A 3 -3.98 22.01 4.40
CA THR A 3 -4.74 20.88 4.95
C THR A 3 -3.91 20.24 6.05
N LYS A 4 -4.36 20.38 7.30
CA LYS A 4 -3.76 19.68 8.44
C LYS A 4 -3.67 18.19 8.07
N ARG A 5 -2.46 17.63 8.05
CA ARG A 5 -2.28 16.21 7.75
C ARG A 5 -3.01 15.40 8.82
N LEU A 6 -3.75 14.40 8.40
CA LEU A 6 -4.37 13.46 9.35
C LEU A 6 -3.25 12.57 9.92
N GLU A 7 -2.77 12.91 11.13
CA GLU A 7 -1.66 12.18 11.74
C GLU A 7 -2.01 10.73 12.07
N ILE A 8 -3.27 10.45 12.41
CA ILE A 8 -3.78 9.09 12.60
C ILE A 8 -3.53 8.19 11.38
N VAL A 9 -3.64 8.74 10.17
CA VAL A 9 -3.33 7.99 8.94
C VAL A 9 -1.86 7.59 8.90
N GLN A 10 -0.95 8.48 9.33
CA GLN A 10 0.48 8.15 9.37
C GLN A 10 0.77 7.07 10.42
N VAL A 11 0.11 7.12 11.58
CA VAL A 11 0.20 6.10 12.63
C VAL A 11 -0.23 4.73 12.08
N MET A 12 -1.40 4.67 11.47
CA MET A 12 -1.91 3.41 10.91
C MET A 12 -1.03 2.88 9.76
N ARG A 13 -0.49 3.77 8.91
CA ARG A 13 0.47 3.39 7.86
C ARG A 13 1.78 2.86 8.42
N ALA A 14 2.24 3.41 9.55
CA ALA A 14 3.42 2.92 10.25
C ALA A 14 3.20 1.48 10.74
N PHE A 15 2.12 1.22 11.47
CA PHE A 15 1.79 -0.12 11.93
C PHE A 15 1.51 -1.10 10.79
N ALA A 16 0.81 -0.66 9.75
CA ALA A 16 0.54 -1.50 8.59
C ALA A 16 1.83 -1.95 7.87
N CYS A 17 2.81 -1.08 7.68
CA CYS A 17 4.04 -1.49 7.03
C CYS A 17 4.95 -2.34 7.93
N ILE A 18 4.93 -2.15 9.26
CA ILE A 18 5.58 -3.07 10.21
C ILE A 18 4.92 -4.46 10.14
N SER A 19 3.60 -4.52 10.18
CA SER A 19 2.85 -5.78 10.07
C SER A 19 3.19 -6.55 8.79
N ILE A 20 3.27 -5.86 7.64
CA ILE A 20 3.67 -6.47 6.37
C ILE A 20 5.13 -6.94 6.40
N PHE A 21 6.02 -6.19 7.01
CA PHE A 21 7.42 -6.59 7.20
C PHE A 21 7.49 -7.88 8.02
N LEU A 22 6.81 -7.93 9.17
CA LEU A 22 6.75 -9.10 10.05
C LEU A 22 6.17 -10.34 9.33
N TYR A 23 5.19 -10.15 8.47
CA TYR A 23 4.62 -11.21 7.64
C TYR A 23 5.66 -11.88 6.73
N HIS A 24 6.63 -11.13 6.22
CA HIS A 24 7.63 -11.66 5.30
C HIS A 24 8.87 -12.28 5.98
N LEU A 25 9.07 -12.07 7.27
CA LEU A 25 10.23 -12.61 8.01
C LEU A 25 10.28 -14.14 8.08
N PRO A 26 9.18 -14.88 8.35
CA PRO A 26 9.21 -16.33 8.47
C PRO A 26 9.66 -17.06 7.20
N VAL A 27 9.51 -16.43 6.04
CA VAL A 27 9.99 -16.97 4.76
C VAL A 27 11.52 -17.07 4.75
N ALA A 28 12.21 -16.19 5.47
CA ALA A 28 13.67 -16.09 5.48
C ALA A 28 14.31 -16.92 6.60
N TRP A 29 13.69 -16.96 7.80
CA TRP A 29 14.29 -17.53 9.00
C TRP A 29 13.41 -18.54 9.75
N GLY A 30 12.24 -18.86 9.25
CA GLY A 30 11.27 -19.67 9.99
C GLY A 30 10.65 -18.90 11.16
N GLY A 31 10.07 -19.59 12.12
CA GLY A 31 9.45 -19.02 13.30
C GLY A 31 7.91 -18.96 13.20
N VAL A 32 7.30 -18.15 14.04
CA VAL A 32 5.84 -18.02 14.08
C VAL A 32 5.36 -17.38 12.77
N LYS A 33 4.68 -18.18 11.96
CA LYS A 33 4.03 -17.64 10.75
C LYS A 33 2.97 -16.63 11.20
N SER A 34 3.11 -15.39 10.79
CA SER A 34 1.99 -14.46 10.85
C SER A 34 0.89 -14.98 9.94
N ASN A 35 -0.35 -14.99 10.43
CA ASN A 35 -1.43 -15.60 9.68
C ASN A 35 -1.72 -14.86 8.40
N TYR A 36 -1.60 -13.51 8.38
CA TYR A 36 -1.74 -12.76 7.13
C TYR A 36 -1.54 -11.24 7.29
N SER A 37 -0.97 -10.59 6.26
CA SER A 37 -0.87 -9.13 6.19
C SER A 37 -2.07 -8.46 5.50
N GLY A 38 -3.11 -9.20 5.16
CA GLY A 38 -4.28 -8.71 4.43
C GLY A 38 -5.00 -7.56 5.12
N PHE A 39 -5.10 -7.58 6.44
CA PHE A 39 -5.61 -6.48 7.24
C PHE A 39 -4.89 -5.15 6.94
N SER A 40 -3.56 -5.18 6.94
CA SER A 40 -2.73 -4.00 6.69
C SER A 40 -2.89 -3.46 5.27
N LEU A 41 -3.02 -4.35 4.29
CA LEU A 41 -3.30 -3.96 2.91
C LEU A 41 -4.69 -3.35 2.76
N VAL A 42 -5.71 -3.90 3.42
CA VAL A 42 -7.07 -3.31 3.45
C VAL A 42 -7.02 -1.87 3.95
N VAL A 43 -6.30 -1.60 5.05
CA VAL A 43 -6.11 -0.24 5.57
C VAL A 43 -5.46 0.69 4.54
N PHE A 44 -4.44 0.24 3.80
CA PHE A 44 -3.81 1.03 2.74
C PHE A 44 -4.78 1.35 1.60
N PHE A 45 -5.56 0.37 1.13
CA PHE A 45 -6.53 0.59 0.04
C PHE A 45 -7.68 1.51 0.45
N ILE A 46 -8.16 1.42 1.70
CA ILE A 46 -9.13 2.38 2.24
C ILE A 46 -8.56 3.80 2.18
N PHE A 47 -7.30 4.00 2.58
CA PHE A 47 -6.68 5.32 2.49
C PHE A 47 -6.51 5.78 1.05
N THR A 48 -6.20 4.88 0.11
CA THR A 48 -6.11 5.24 -1.31
C THR A 48 -7.44 5.76 -1.82
N GLY A 49 -8.54 5.04 -1.60
CA GLY A 49 -9.88 5.48 -1.99
C GLY A 49 -10.31 6.78 -1.31
N TYR A 50 -10.08 6.90 0.00
CA TYR A 50 -10.39 8.11 0.76
C TYR A 50 -9.67 9.35 0.20
N PHE A 51 -8.35 9.29 0.06
CA PHE A 51 -7.58 10.45 -0.40
C PHE A 51 -7.75 10.72 -1.89
N LEU A 52 -8.06 9.72 -2.68
CA LEU A 52 -8.35 9.92 -4.09
C LEU A 52 -9.64 10.75 -4.24
N MET A 53 -10.68 10.42 -3.49
CA MET A 53 -11.93 11.14 -3.49
C MET A 53 -11.79 12.56 -2.92
N GLU A 54 -11.08 12.74 -1.79
CA GLU A 54 -10.80 14.05 -1.22
C GLU A 54 -10.03 14.98 -2.18
N GLY A 55 -9.04 14.42 -2.89
CA GLY A 55 -8.22 15.19 -3.84
C GLY A 55 -9.02 15.73 -5.02
N THR A 56 -10.01 14.98 -5.49
CA THR A 56 -10.86 15.44 -6.61
C THR A 56 -11.82 16.53 -6.23
N ARG A 57 -12.34 16.54 -5.02
CA ARG A 57 -13.21 17.62 -4.53
C ARG A 57 -12.50 18.97 -4.47
N LYS A 58 -11.22 18.94 -4.14
CA LYS A 58 -10.38 20.15 -4.06
C LYS A 58 -10.01 20.71 -5.43
N SER A 59 -10.50 20.09 -6.51
CA SER A 59 -10.20 20.48 -7.90
C SER A 59 -8.71 20.68 -8.16
N GLU A 60 -7.88 19.80 -7.56
CA GLU A 60 -6.44 19.94 -7.60
C GLU A 60 -5.92 19.71 -9.03
N LYS A 61 -5.44 20.79 -9.62
CA LYS A 61 -4.84 20.72 -10.96
C LYS A 61 -3.70 19.68 -10.96
N PHE A 62 -3.67 18.85 -12.00
CA PHE A 62 -2.67 17.78 -12.13
C PHE A 62 -2.70 16.69 -11.06
N TYR A 63 -3.83 16.46 -10.39
CA TYR A 63 -3.95 15.49 -9.31
C TYR A 63 -3.41 14.10 -9.67
N PHE A 64 -3.84 13.55 -10.83
CA PHE A 64 -3.36 12.26 -11.32
C PHE A 64 -1.84 12.25 -11.57
N ARG A 65 -1.30 13.28 -12.25
CA ARG A 65 0.15 13.40 -12.49
C ARG A 65 0.96 13.40 -11.19
N LYS A 66 0.48 14.11 -10.16
CA LYS A 66 1.16 14.13 -8.85
C LYS A 66 1.21 12.76 -8.19
N LYS A 67 0.18 11.92 -8.39
CA LYS A 67 0.16 10.53 -7.89
C LYS A 67 1.17 9.67 -8.64
N VAL A 68 1.15 9.70 -9.97
CA VAL A 68 2.10 8.97 -10.82
C VAL A 68 3.55 9.36 -10.50
N ILE A 69 3.85 10.67 -10.43
CA ILE A 69 5.20 11.18 -10.08
C ILE A 69 5.67 10.69 -8.71
N ARG A 70 4.77 10.44 -7.77
CA ARG A 70 5.13 9.93 -6.45
C ARG A 70 5.44 8.44 -6.46
N LEU A 71 4.70 7.62 -7.22
CA LEU A 71 4.78 6.16 -7.16
C LEU A 71 5.80 5.58 -8.15
N VAL A 72 5.76 6.05 -9.38
CA VAL A 72 6.46 5.43 -10.51
C VAL A 72 7.98 5.44 -10.35
N PRO A 73 8.65 6.55 -9.98
CA PRO A 73 10.10 6.60 -10.02
C PRO A 73 10.77 5.57 -9.10
N LEU A 74 10.31 5.42 -7.86
CA LEU A 74 10.89 4.46 -6.93
C LEU A 74 10.57 3.03 -7.35
N TYR A 75 9.34 2.77 -7.79
CA TYR A 75 8.93 1.45 -8.26
C TYR A 75 9.74 1.01 -9.48
N TRP A 76 9.91 1.89 -10.47
CA TRP A 76 10.72 1.59 -11.66
C TRP A 76 12.18 1.32 -11.30
N LEU A 77 12.78 2.18 -10.46
CA LEU A 77 14.16 2.00 -10.02
C LEU A 77 14.38 0.62 -9.40
N LEU A 78 13.53 0.24 -8.45
CA LEU A 78 13.65 -1.05 -7.76
C LEU A 78 13.34 -2.24 -8.68
N THR A 79 12.37 -2.11 -9.60
CA THR A 79 12.03 -3.16 -10.56
C THR A 79 13.16 -3.41 -11.54
N ILE A 80 13.77 -2.35 -12.09
CA ILE A 80 14.92 -2.46 -13.00
C ILE A 80 16.13 -3.02 -12.25
N ALA A 81 16.43 -2.52 -11.06
CA ALA A 81 17.52 -3.02 -10.24
C ALA A 81 17.38 -4.53 -9.97
N LEU A 82 16.17 -4.98 -9.58
CA LEU A 82 15.90 -6.38 -9.31
C LEU A 82 16.00 -7.24 -10.58
N PHE A 83 15.55 -6.73 -11.72
CA PHE A 83 15.72 -7.40 -13.02
C PHE A 83 17.19 -7.59 -13.36
N LEU A 84 17.99 -6.54 -13.28
CA LEU A 84 19.44 -6.60 -13.60
C LEU A 84 20.18 -7.55 -12.63
N ILE A 85 19.86 -7.50 -11.33
CA ILE A 85 20.42 -8.43 -10.34
C ILE A 85 20.05 -9.87 -10.68
N SER A 86 18.83 -10.14 -11.13
CA SER A 86 18.39 -11.50 -11.48
C SER A 86 19.12 -12.08 -12.70
N LEU A 87 19.61 -11.23 -13.61
CA LEU A 87 20.44 -11.66 -14.75
C LEU A 87 21.83 -12.11 -14.32
N VAL A 88 22.41 -11.42 -13.32
CA VAL A 88 23.78 -11.69 -12.83
C VAL A 88 23.79 -12.76 -11.73
N MET A 89 22.75 -12.79 -10.91
CA MET A 89 22.63 -13.67 -9.73
C MET A 89 21.25 -14.35 -9.68
N PRO A 90 20.98 -15.36 -10.53
CA PRO A 90 19.66 -16.01 -10.65
C PRO A 90 19.12 -16.55 -9.30
N GLY A 91 20.00 -16.99 -8.40
CA GLY A 91 19.64 -17.51 -7.08
C GLY A 91 19.08 -16.47 -6.08
N ILE A 92 19.19 -15.17 -6.34
CA ILE A 92 18.76 -14.13 -5.37
C ILE A 92 17.23 -14.09 -5.19
N ASN A 93 16.49 -14.43 -6.24
CA ASN A 93 15.02 -14.43 -6.26
C ASN A 93 14.41 -15.83 -6.16
N GLY A 94 15.08 -16.76 -5.46
CA GLY A 94 14.60 -18.15 -5.36
C GLY A 94 14.63 -18.89 -6.70
N GLY A 95 15.61 -18.58 -7.58
CA GLY A 95 15.77 -19.24 -8.87
C GLY A 95 14.84 -18.72 -9.99
N LYS A 96 14.10 -17.63 -9.74
CA LYS A 96 13.19 -17.07 -10.76
C LYS A 96 14.00 -16.35 -11.85
N SER A 97 13.78 -16.74 -13.08
CA SER A 97 14.22 -16.01 -14.27
C SER A 97 13.13 -15.09 -14.78
N TYR A 98 13.50 -13.90 -15.22
CA TYR A 98 12.56 -12.94 -15.79
C TYR A 98 12.94 -12.65 -17.24
N SER A 99 11.92 -12.59 -18.11
CA SER A 99 12.07 -12.17 -19.51
C SER A 99 12.01 -10.63 -19.65
N TRP A 100 12.44 -10.12 -20.78
CA TRP A 100 12.27 -8.71 -21.14
C TRP A 100 10.79 -8.28 -21.17
N SER A 101 9.89 -9.19 -21.60
CA SER A 101 8.45 -8.93 -21.55
C SER A 101 7.94 -8.76 -20.11
N ASN A 102 8.44 -9.55 -19.15
CA ASN A 102 8.10 -9.37 -17.73
C ASN A 102 8.54 -8.01 -17.22
N LEU A 103 9.72 -7.51 -17.67
CA LEU A 103 10.17 -6.17 -17.30
C LEU A 103 9.22 -5.10 -17.86
N ILE A 104 8.91 -5.16 -19.15
CA ILE A 104 8.01 -4.20 -19.80
C ILE A 104 6.64 -4.20 -19.12
N TYR A 105 6.05 -5.38 -18.90
CA TYR A 105 4.75 -5.50 -18.24
C TYR A 105 4.79 -4.94 -16.80
N SER A 106 5.85 -5.23 -16.05
CA SER A 106 6.01 -4.68 -14.69
C SER A 106 6.10 -3.15 -14.72
N LEU A 107 6.93 -2.57 -15.58
CA LEU A 107 7.09 -1.11 -15.67
C LEU A 107 5.83 -0.39 -16.14
N LEU A 108 5.02 -1.02 -17.00
CA LEU A 108 3.75 -0.47 -17.47
C LEU A 108 2.56 -0.80 -16.58
N PHE A 109 2.77 -1.47 -15.43
CA PHE A 109 1.71 -1.91 -14.52
C PHE A 109 0.68 -2.83 -15.20
N ILE A 110 1.10 -3.60 -16.21
CA ILE A 110 0.26 -4.59 -16.87
C ILE A 110 0.30 -5.87 -16.04
N PRO A 111 -0.86 -6.39 -15.57
CA PRO A 111 -0.90 -7.62 -14.81
C PRO A 111 -0.58 -8.82 -15.70
N TYR A 112 0.23 -9.73 -15.20
CA TYR A 112 0.59 -10.98 -15.88
C TYR A 112 0.84 -12.09 -14.86
N TYR A 113 0.70 -13.34 -15.28
CA TYR A 113 1.09 -14.48 -14.48
C TYR A 113 2.60 -14.70 -14.58
N SER A 114 3.26 -14.73 -13.43
CA SER A 114 4.66 -15.14 -13.32
C SER A 114 4.80 -16.67 -13.51
N ALA A 115 6.00 -17.17 -13.67
CA ALA A 115 6.27 -18.59 -13.91
C ALA A 115 5.71 -19.54 -12.82
N ASP A 116 5.48 -19.03 -11.60
CA ASP A 116 4.84 -19.74 -10.49
C ASP A 116 3.30 -19.56 -10.45
N GLY A 117 2.68 -19.12 -11.55
CA GLY A 117 1.23 -18.97 -11.67
C GLY A 117 0.61 -17.85 -10.83
N LYS A 118 1.41 -16.93 -10.28
CA LYS A 118 0.95 -15.82 -9.44
C LYS A 118 0.93 -14.52 -10.21
N LEU A 119 -0.05 -13.67 -9.92
CA LEU A 119 -0.13 -12.31 -10.47
C LEU A 119 0.86 -11.36 -9.77
N PHE A 120 2.14 -11.59 -9.97
CA PHE A 120 3.20 -10.78 -9.37
C PHE A 120 4.11 -10.17 -10.44
N PRO A 121 4.36 -8.85 -10.41
CA PRO A 121 5.41 -8.22 -11.20
C PRO A 121 6.79 -8.68 -10.69
N ILE A 122 7.86 -8.28 -11.39
CA ILE A 122 9.26 -8.58 -10.99
C ILE A 122 9.50 -8.18 -9.54
N LEU A 123 9.17 -6.93 -9.16
CA LEU A 123 9.11 -6.51 -7.77
C LEU A 123 7.79 -7.01 -7.18
N SER A 124 7.81 -8.18 -6.56
CA SER A 124 6.57 -8.90 -6.19
C SER A 124 5.59 -8.09 -5.34
N VAL A 125 6.06 -7.23 -4.41
CA VAL A 125 5.18 -6.34 -3.62
C VAL A 125 4.47 -5.28 -4.47
N GLY A 126 4.94 -5.03 -5.68
CA GLY A 126 4.34 -4.08 -6.62
C GLY A 126 2.99 -4.53 -7.20
N TRP A 127 2.51 -5.74 -6.92
CA TRP A 127 1.17 -6.16 -7.33
C TRP A 127 0.07 -5.22 -6.78
N THR A 128 0.26 -4.65 -5.59
CA THR A 128 -0.66 -3.67 -5.02
C THR A 128 -0.63 -2.34 -5.78
N LEU A 129 0.54 -1.97 -6.32
CA LEU A 129 0.65 -0.77 -7.16
C LEU A 129 -0.02 -0.96 -8.54
N ILE A 130 -0.08 -2.18 -9.05
CA ILE A 130 -0.87 -2.49 -10.25
C ILE A 130 -2.34 -2.18 -9.96
N LEU A 131 -2.92 -2.70 -8.87
CA LEU A 131 -4.29 -2.39 -8.48
C LEU A 131 -4.51 -0.87 -8.33
N GLU A 132 -3.64 -0.21 -7.57
CA GLU A 132 -3.72 1.23 -7.32
C GLU A 132 -3.63 2.06 -8.61
N MET A 133 -2.83 1.64 -9.59
CA MET A 133 -2.72 2.32 -10.87
C MET A 133 -4.00 2.21 -11.70
N TYR A 134 -4.67 1.04 -11.71
CA TYR A 134 -5.97 0.87 -12.36
C TYR A 134 -7.04 1.73 -11.69
N GLU A 135 -7.08 1.77 -10.35
CA GLU A 135 -7.95 2.67 -9.60
C GLU A 135 -7.72 4.13 -9.99
N TYR A 136 -6.47 4.55 -10.12
CA TYR A 136 -6.13 5.91 -10.52
C TYR A 136 -6.56 6.23 -11.95
N ILE A 137 -6.39 5.30 -12.90
CA ILE A 137 -6.78 5.50 -14.30
C ILE A 137 -8.30 5.65 -14.41
N VAL A 138 -9.05 4.73 -13.82
CA VAL A 138 -10.52 4.79 -13.83
C VAL A 138 -11.02 6.09 -13.21
N PHE A 139 -10.47 6.45 -12.07
CA PHE A 139 -10.83 7.68 -11.37
C PHE A 139 -10.46 8.94 -12.16
N TRP A 140 -9.31 8.94 -12.83
CA TRP A 140 -8.88 10.05 -13.67
C TRP A 140 -9.80 10.25 -14.88
N VAL A 141 -10.24 9.15 -15.52
CA VAL A 141 -11.21 9.21 -16.63
C VAL A 141 -12.51 9.84 -16.14
N LEU A 142 -13.07 9.38 -15.03
CA LEU A 142 -14.27 9.95 -14.43
C LEU A 142 -14.09 11.44 -14.10
N TYR A 143 -12.92 11.81 -13.56
CA TYR A 143 -12.61 13.20 -13.24
C TYR A 143 -12.58 14.10 -14.49
N LYS A 144 -12.10 13.59 -15.62
CA LYS A 144 -12.05 14.33 -16.89
C LYS A 144 -13.43 14.51 -17.53
N VAL A 145 -14.23 13.46 -17.50
CA VAL A 145 -15.54 13.43 -18.15
C VAL A 145 -16.59 14.20 -17.34
N LEU A 146 -16.57 14.05 -16.01
CA LEU A 146 -17.60 14.60 -15.14
C LEU A 146 -17.15 15.90 -14.46
N LYS A 147 -17.90 16.96 -14.66
CA LYS A 147 -17.58 18.28 -14.07
C LYS A 147 -18.18 18.48 -12.67
N LYS A 148 -19.37 17.90 -12.39
CA LYS A 148 -20.09 18.09 -11.12
C LYS A 148 -19.63 17.07 -10.06
N ASN A 149 -19.27 17.54 -8.87
CA ASN A 149 -18.77 16.70 -7.78
C ASN A 149 -19.75 15.58 -7.38
N LYS A 150 -21.03 15.87 -7.20
CA LYS A 150 -22.05 14.87 -6.85
C LYS A 150 -22.18 13.76 -7.91
N GLN A 151 -22.10 14.11 -9.20
CA GLN A 151 -22.11 13.09 -10.27
C GLN A 151 -20.86 12.23 -10.24
N ARG A 152 -19.69 12.81 -9.96
CA ARG A 152 -18.44 12.04 -9.78
C ARG A 152 -18.54 11.09 -8.61
N GLU A 153 -19.05 11.54 -7.47
CA GLU A 153 -19.25 10.70 -6.29
C GLU A 153 -20.12 9.50 -6.60
N LEU A 154 -21.31 9.74 -7.16
CA LEU A 154 -22.27 8.69 -7.50
C LEU A 154 -21.69 7.72 -8.53
N LEU A 155 -21.18 8.22 -9.66
CA LEU A 155 -20.67 7.37 -10.73
C LEU A 155 -19.39 6.64 -10.34
N THR A 156 -18.55 7.20 -9.46
CA THR A 156 -17.41 6.48 -8.88
C THR A 156 -17.90 5.26 -8.10
N VAL A 157 -18.87 5.45 -7.21
CA VAL A 157 -19.42 4.34 -6.41
C VAL A 157 -20.05 3.27 -7.30
N VAL A 158 -20.91 3.67 -8.25
CA VAL A 158 -21.60 2.74 -9.16
C VAL A 158 -20.62 1.98 -10.04
N LEU A 159 -19.65 2.70 -10.65
CA LEU A 159 -18.69 2.08 -11.55
C LEU A 159 -17.75 1.11 -10.81
N PHE A 160 -17.18 1.54 -9.68
CA PHE A 160 -16.29 0.66 -8.91
C PHE A 160 -17.03 -0.54 -8.33
N ALA A 161 -18.24 -0.35 -7.78
CA ALA A 161 -19.06 -1.49 -7.34
C ALA A 161 -19.37 -2.43 -8.50
N GLY A 162 -19.74 -1.89 -9.66
CA GLY A 162 -20.00 -2.69 -10.87
C GLY A 162 -18.76 -3.44 -11.34
N LEU A 163 -17.59 -2.80 -11.40
CA LEU A 163 -16.33 -3.46 -11.79
C LEU A 163 -15.94 -4.58 -10.83
N VAL A 164 -16.08 -4.36 -9.52
CA VAL A 164 -15.76 -5.37 -8.51
C VAL A 164 -16.73 -6.54 -8.56
N LEU A 165 -18.03 -6.28 -8.68
CA LEU A 165 -19.04 -7.33 -8.83
C LEU A 165 -18.82 -8.12 -10.12
N LEU A 166 -18.62 -7.43 -11.24
CA LEU A 166 -18.33 -8.06 -12.53
C LEU A 166 -17.02 -8.88 -12.46
N GLY A 167 -15.97 -8.35 -11.85
CA GLY A 167 -14.70 -9.04 -11.64
C GLY A 167 -14.88 -10.33 -10.82
N ASN A 168 -15.68 -10.29 -9.76
CA ASN A 168 -15.97 -11.48 -8.97
C ASN A 168 -16.77 -12.52 -9.76
N VAL A 169 -17.79 -12.12 -10.54
CA VAL A 169 -18.55 -13.03 -11.39
C VAL A 169 -17.68 -13.62 -12.49
N LEU A 170 -16.93 -12.79 -13.22
CA LEU A 170 -16.08 -13.23 -14.32
C LEU A 170 -14.90 -14.10 -13.84
N ASN A 171 -14.36 -13.85 -12.65
CA ASN A 171 -13.29 -14.68 -12.10
C ASN A 171 -13.72 -16.13 -11.82
N LEU A 172 -15.02 -16.42 -11.74
CA LEU A 172 -15.52 -17.80 -11.66
C LEU A 172 -15.34 -18.56 -12.97
N TYR A 173 -15.25 -17.86 -14.11
CA TYR A 173 -15.23 -18.44 -15.46
C TYR A 173 -13.95 -18.13 -16.25
N CYS A 174 -13.27 -17.04 -15.93
CA CYS A 174 -12.14 -16.49 -16.70
C CYS A 174 -10.93 -16.23 -15.81
N THR A 175 -10.43 -17.27 -15.11
CA THR A 175 -9.27 -17.16 -14.20
C THR A 175 -7.95 -16.86 -14.93
N ASP A 176 -7.90 -17.13 -16.24
CA ASP A 176 -6.69 -16.96 -17.05
C ASP A 176 -6.48 -15.54 -17.57
N VAL A 177 -7.43 -14.64 -17.33
CA VAL A 177 -7.35 -13.23 -17.77
C VAL A 177 -6.93 -12.34 -16.60
N PRO A 178 -5.65 -11.95 -16.50
CA PRO A 178 -5.10 -11.26 -15.33
C PRO A 178 -5.84 -9.98 -14.95
N ILE A 179 -6.31 -9.21 -15.94
CA ILE A 179 -7.01 -7.94 -15.69
C ILE A 179 -8.38 -8.15 -15.05
N LEU A 180 -9.07 -9.26 -15.31
CA LEU A 180 -10.33 -9.56 -14.67
C LEU A 180 -10.12 -10.01 -13.23
N VAL A 181 -9.07 -10.79 -12.99
CA VAL A 181 -8.73 -11.28 -11.65
C VAL A 181 -8.40 -10.15 -10.69
N ILE A 182 -7.71 -9.08 -11.13
CA ILE A 182 -7.40 -7.96 -10.24
C ILE A 182 -8.66 -7.22 -9.74
N TRP A 183 -9.76 -7.24 -10.48
CA TRP A 183 -11.02 -6.65 -10.04
C TRP A 183 -11.79 -7.54 -9.06
N SER A 184 -11.50 -8.84 -8.96
CA SER A 184 -12.08 -9.74 -7.97
C SER A 184 -11.44 -9.66 -6.59
N TYR A 185 -10.30 -8.98 -6.45
CA TYR A 185 -9.60 -8.90 -5.18
C TYR A 185 -10.39 -8.09 -4.14
N LYS A 186 -10.46 -8.59 -2.91
CA LYS A 186 -11.13 -7.92 -1.78
C LYS A 186 -10.62 -6.49 -1.49
N TYR A 187 -9.41 -6.16 -1.95
CA TYR A 187 -8.83 -4.82 -1.79
C TYR A 187 -9.56 -3.76 -2.62
N GLN A 188 -10.23 -4.16 -3.70
CA GLN A 188 -11.10 -3.26 -4.46
C GLN A 188 -12.33 -2.83 -3.65
N TRP A 189 -12.89 -3.73 -2.83
CA TRP A 189 -13.91 -3.37 -1.85
C TRP A 189 -13.36 -2.39 -0.80
N ALA A 190 -12.15 -2.61 -0.32
CA ALA A 190 -11.50 -1.70 0.62
C ALA A 190 -11.32 -0.30 0.03
N PHE A 191 -10.90 -0.20 -1.23
CA PHE A 191 -10.84 1.07 -1.95
C PHE A 191 -12.20 1.77 -2.00
N LEU A 192 -13.26 1.06 -2.40
CA LEU A 192 -14.62 1.59 -2.46
C LEU A 192 -15.12 2.07 -1.10
N ILE A 193 -14.83 1.32 -0.01
CA ILE A 193 -15.13 1.74 1.36
C ILE A 193 -14.43 3.05 1.69
N GLY A 194 -13.18 3.24 1.29
CA GLY A 194 -12.46 4.51 1.44
C GLY A 194 -13.15 5.67 0.75
N VAL A 195 -13.64 5.46 -0.48
CA VAL A 195 -14.46 6.45 -1.21
C VAL A 195 -15.73 6.80 -0.43
N LEU A 196 -16.45 5.80 0.09
CA LEU A 196 -17.69 5.99 0.86
C LEU A 196 -17.43 6.75 2.17
N ILE A 197 -16.33 6.46 2.88
CA ILE A 197 -15.93 7.22 4.08
C ILE A 197 -15.70 8.69 3.73
N SER A 198 -15.04 8.98 2.62
CA SER A 198 -14.82 10.35 2.16
C SER A 198 -16.13 11.05 1.82
N ILE A 199 -17.07 10.38 1.16
CA ILE A 199 -18.39 10.92 0.87
C ILE A 199 -19.15 11.23 2.16
N TYR A 200 -19.17 10.30 3.12
CA TYR A 200 -19.82 10.47 4.42
C TYR A 200 -19.25 11.68 5.19
N LYS A 201 -17.92 11.82 5.24
CA LYS A 201 -17.27 12.97 5.91
C LYS A 201 -17.61 14.33 5.30
N ASN A 202 -18.07 14.36 4.06
CA ASN A 202 -18.48 15.60 3.40
C ASN A 202 -19.96 15.93 3.63
N THR A 203 -20.72 15.09 4.35
CA THR A 203 -22.12 15.36 4.67
C THR A 203 -22.25 16.38 5.80
N GLU A 204 -23.38 17.14 5.82
CA GLU A 204 -23.68 18.05 6.91
C GLU A 204 -23.87 17.33 8.26
N LYS A 205 -24.31 16.06 8.24
CA LYS A 205 -24.43 15.23 9.42
C LYS A 205 -23.07 15.04 10.10
N TYR A 206 -22.02 14.67 9.32
CA TYR A 206 -20.69 14.49 9.87
C TYR A 206 -20.05 15.80 10.36
N LYS A 207 -20.22 16.90 9.62
CA LYS A 207 -19.66 18.21 9.99
C LYS A 207 -20.15 18.71 11.35
N LYS A 208 -21.33 18.29 11.77
CA LYS A 208 -21.91 18.58 13.10
C LYS A 208 -21.43 17.64 14.21
N THR A 209 -20.71 16.56 13.87
CA THR A 209 -20.18 15.61 14.83
C THR A 209 -18.89 16.17 15.43
N MET A 210 -18.80 16.24 16.74
CA MET A 210 -17.56 16.63 17.42
C MET A 210 -16.56 15.47 17.40
N PRO A 211 -15.27 15.72 17.10
CA PRO A 211 -14.23 14.70 17.26
C PRO A 211 -14.15 14.25 18.73
N ALA A 212 -13.83 12.99 18.94
CA ALA A 212 -13.62 12.48 20.30
C ALA A 212 -12.42 13.18 20.96
N ASP A 213 -12.62 13.67 22.17
CA ASP A 213 -11.55 14.16 23.04
C ASP A 213 -11.00 12.97 23.85
N ILE A 214 -9.93 12.38 23.33
CA ILE A 214 -9.27 11.23 23.94
C ILE A 214 -7.77 11.39 23.88
N ASN A 215 -7.06 10.85 24.85
CA ASN A 215 -5.61 10.86 24.87
C ASN A 215 -5.03 10.08 23.67
N SER A 216 -4.25 10.74 22.84
CA SER A 216 -3.65 10.16 21.64
C SER A 216 -2.72 8.98 21.93
N ASN A 217 -2.08 8.90 23.12
CA ASN A 217 -1.27 7.76 23.49
C ASN A 217 -2.12 6.50 23.73
N VAL A 218 -3.32 6.64 24.27
CA VAL A 218 -4.27 5.52 24.42
C VAL A 218 -4.67 4.99 23.05
N VAL A 219 -4.98 5.89 22.11
CA VAL A 219 -5.30 5.51 20.73
C VAL A 219 -4.10 4.86 20.05
N LEU A 220 -2.89 5.38 20.26
CA LEU A 220 -1.65 4.81 19.72
C LEU A 220 -1.43 3.37 20.20
N ILE A 221 -1.57 3.14 21.51
CA ILE A 221 -1.43 1.79 22.10
C ILE A 221 -2.53 0.86 21.58
N ALA A 222 -3.78 1.32 21.52
CA ALA A 222 -4.88 0.52 21.01
C ALA A 222 -4.64 0.07 19.55
N TYR A 223 -4.16 0.95 18.69
CA TYR A 223 -3.79 0.57 17.31
C TYR A 223 -2.58 -0.35 17.26
N ALA A 224 -1.56 -0.16 18.10
CA ALA A 224 -0.42 -1.06 18.18
C ALA A 224 -0.85 -2.49 18.52
N VAL A 225 -1.70 -2.64 19.56
CA VAL A 225 -2.26 -3.92 19.97
C VAL A 225 -3.15 -4.52 18.87
N LEU A 226 -4.04 -3.72 18.27
CA LEU A 226 -4.92 -4.17 17.19
C LEU A 226 -4.12 -4.71 15.99
N PHE A 227 -3.09 -3.97 15.55
CA PHE A 227 -2.25 -4.42 14.42
C PHE A 227 -1.45 -5.66 14.77
N ALA A 228 -0.92 -5.79 15.99
CA ALA A 228 -0.24 -6.99 16.46
C ALA A 228 -1.19 -8.20 16.47
N LEU A 229 -2.37 -8.08 17.05
CA LEU A 229 -3.37 -9.14 17.07
C LEU A 229 -3.80 -9.54 15.65
N CYS A 230 -4.09 -8.57 14.77
CA CYS A 230 -4.47 -8.86 13.40
C CYS A 230 -3.34 -9.51 12.59
N THR A 231 -2.07 -9.24 12.91
CA THR A 231 -0.93 -9.85 12.23
C THR A 231 -0.78 -11.33 12.60
N TYR A 232 -1.01 -11.70 13.85
CA TYR A 232 -0.71 -13.05 14.35
C TYR A 232 -1.93 -13.92 14.61
N ALA A 233 -3.06 -13.35 15.01
CA ALA A 233 -4.23 -14.10 15.46
C ALA A 233 -5.39 -14.12 14.46
N VAL A 234 -5.46 -13.17 13.52
CA VAL A 234 -6.62 -13.00 12.64
C VAL A 234 -6.34 -13.57 11.25
N GLY A 235 -7.21 -14.50 10.82
CA GLY A 235 -7.18 -15.04 9.46
C GLY A 235 -7.63 -14.04 8.40
N ASP A 236 -7.34 -14.38 7.15
CA ASP A 236 -7.63 -13.55 5.97
C ASP A 236 -9.12 -13.18 5.79
N SER A 237 -10.01 -14.08 6.20
CA SER A 237 -11.47 -13.89 6.09
C SER A 237 -11.99 -12.65 6.83
N PHE A 238 -11.37 -12.29 7.95
CA PHE A 238 -11.77 -11.14 8.76
C PHE A 238 -11.01 -9.84 8.41
N ALA A 239 -10.01 -9.93 7.56
CA ALA A 239 -9.14 -8.79 7.23
C ALA A 239 -9.91 -7.57 6.70
N LEU A 240 -10.87 -7.79 5.81
CA LEU A 240 -11.68 -6.71 5.24
C LEU A 240 -12.54 -6.02 6.30
N VAL A 241 -13.21 -6.79 7.15
CA VAL A 241 -14.09 -6.25 8.21
C VAL A 241 -13.29 -5.46 9.23
N LEU A 242 -12.25 -6.08 9.81
CA LEU A 242 -11.44 -5.44 10.84
C LEU A 242 -10.63 -4.25 10.31
N GLY A 243 -10.10 -4.35 9.09
CA GLY A 243 -9.41 -3.24 8.43
C GLY A 243 -10.36 -2.05 8.17
N THR A 244 -11.60 -2.34 7.80
CA THR A 244 -12.64 -1.33 7.62
C THR A 244 -12.99 -0.65 8.92
N ILE A 245 -13.20 -1.41 9.99
CA ILE A 245 -13.49 -0.86 11.32
C ILE A 245 -12.33 0.02 11.79
N ALA A 246 -11.12 -0.49 11.74
CA ALA A 246 -9.93 0.24 12.17
C ALA A 246 -9.74 1.56 11.39
N ALA A 247 -9.74 1.51 10.05
CA ALA A 247 -9.58 2.69 9.21
C ALA A 247 -10.76 3.67 9.35
N GLY A 248 -11.99 3.15 9.45
CA GLY A 248 -13.19 3.94 9.64
C GLY A 248 -13.16 4.72 10.95
N ILE A 249 -12.86 4.05 12.08
CA ILE A 249 -12.71 4.70 13.37
C ILE A 249 -11.61 5.76 13.29
N GLY A 250 -10.43 5.44 12.76
CA GLY A 250 -9.33 6.40 12.64
C GLY A 250 -9.71 7.64 11.85
N LEU A 251 -10.34 7.47 10.69
CA LEU A 251 -10.71 8.57 9.83
C LEU A 251 -11.90 9.39 10.32
N ILE A 252 -12.88 8.76 10.98
CA ILE A 252 -14.14 9.39 11.37
C ILE A 252 -14.06 9.95 12.78
N VAL A 253 -13.53 9.16 13.74
CA VAL A 253 -13.55 9.49 15.17
C VAL A 253 -12.31 10.27 15.60
N PHE A 254 -11.13 9.94 15.04
CA PHE A 254 -9.84 10.49 15.48
C PHE A 254 -9.12 11.40 14.45
N PRO A 255 -9.81 12.17 13.59
CA PRO A 255 -9.16 12.92 12.51
C PRO A 255 -8.27 14.07 12.98
N THR A 256 -8.49 14.56 14.21
CA THR A 256 -7.84 15.77 14.76
C THR A 256 -6.75 15.49 15.77
N LEU A 257 -6.57 14.22 16.18
CA LEU A 257 -5.57 13.85 17.18
C LEU A 257 -4.15 14.11 16.65
N ASN A 258 -3.28 14.54 17.56
CA ASN A 258 -1.86 14.72 17.30
C ASN A 258 -1.09 13.57 17.97
N PHE A 259 -0.11 13.02 17.26
CA PHE A 259 0.66 11.87 17.71
C PHE A 259 2.15 12.20 17.83
N PRO A 260 2.93 11.37 18.56
CA PRO A 260 4.39 11.56 18.65
C PRO A 260 5.05 11.62 17.25
N LYS A 261 5.97 12.57 17.09
CA LYS A 261 6.62 12.86 15.78
C LYS A 261 7.35 11.65 15.19
N TRP A 262 7.87 10.76 16.03
CA TRP A 262 8.61 9.59 15.57
C TRP A 262 7.71 8.61 14.80
N ILE A 263 6.49 8.32 15.29
CA ILE A 263 5.57 7.39 14.62
C ILE A 263 4.96 8.02 13.36
N VAL A 264 4.62 9.31 13.40
CA VAL A 264 4.19 10.08 12.23
C VAL A 264 5.29 10.12 11.17
N GLY A 265 6.54 10.33 11.60
CA GLY A 265 7.73 10.28 10.75
C GLY A 265 7.91 8.92 10.07
N PHE A 266 7.77 7.83 10.83
CA PHE A 266 7.83 6.48 10.28
C PHE A 266 6.69 6.21 9.26
N GLY A 267 5.47 6.66 9.55
CA GLY A 267 4.36 6.57 8.59
C GLY A 267 4.62 7.29 7.27
N ASN A 268 5.39 8.39 7.28
CA ASN A 268 5.81 9.07 6.06
C ASN A 268 6.77 8.22 5.21
N LEU A 269 7.58 7.35 5.85
CA LEU A 269 8.51 6.44 5.17
C LEU A 269 7.83 5.18 4.63
N SER A 270 6.56 4.94 5.00
CA SER A 270 5.87 3.66 4.77
C SER A 270 5.88 3.18 3.32
N PHE A 271 5.86 4.07 2.33
CA PHE A 271 5.91 3.69 0.91
C PHE A 271 7.29 3.16 0.51
N SER A 272 8.36 3.88 0.81
CA SER A 272 9.73 3.39 0.58
C SER A 272 9.99 2.09 1.37
N PHE A 273 9.55 2.04 2.64
CA PHE A 273 9.70 0.86 3.48
C PHE A 273 8.99 -0.36 2.89
N TYR A 274 7.75 -0.17 2.42
CA TYR A 274 6.95 -1.21 1.78
C TYR A 274 7.60 -1.76 0.51
N LEU A 275 8.21 -0.93 -0.33
CA LEU A 275 8.83 -1.40 -1.56
C LEU A 275 10.18 -2.09 -1.34
N ILE A 276 10.95 -1.65 -0.34
CA ILE A 276 12.34 -2.06 -0.13
C ILE A 276 12.45 -3.31 0.76
N HIS A 277 11.54 -3.48 1.75
CA HIS A 277 11.72 -4.46 2.82
C HIS A 277 11.99 -5.88 2.33
N LYS A 278 11.24 -6.36 1.34
CA LYS A 278 11.37 -7.73 0.85
C LYS A 278 12.71 -7.99 0.18
N PHE A 279 13.23 -6.99 -0.53
CA PHE A 279 14.57 -7.05 -1.11
C PHE A 279 15.65 -7.14 -0.01
N VAL A 280 15.56 -6.28 1.01
CA VAL A 280 16.51 -6.29 2.13
C VAL A 280 16.43 -7.60 2.90
N ILE A 281 15.23 -8.12 3.20
CA ILE A 281 15.05 -9.42 3.84
C ILE A 281 15.75 -10.52 3.04
N ALA A 282 15.58 -10.55 1.71
CA ALA A 282 16.18 -11.56 0.86
C ALA A 282 17.72 -11.51 0.85
N VAL A 283 18.30 -10.32 0.85
CA VAL A 283 19.77 -10.13 0.89
C VAL A 283 20.32 -10.51 2.27
N VAL A 284 19.72 -9.95 3.34
CA VAL A 284 20.17 -10.21 4.72
C VAL A 284 20.05 -11.69 5.08
N SER A 285 18.96 -12.35 4.68
CA SER A 285 18.80 -13.78 4.99
C SER A 285 19.91 -14.65 4.38
N LYS A 286 20.32 -14.34 3.14
CA LYS A 286 21.43 -15.07 2.51
C LYS A 286 22.74 -14.89 3.25
N ILE A 287 23.05 -13.66 3.67
CA ILE A 287 24.29 -13.36 4.39
C ILE A 287 24.28 -13.99 5.78
N VAL A 288 23.21 -13.75 6.54
CA VAL A 288 23.13 -14.22 7.93
C VAL A 288 23.06 -15.73 8.02
N ASN A 289 22.26 -16.41 7.17
CA ASN A 289 22.14 -17.86 7.18
C ASN A 289 23.44 -18.58 6.73
N HIS A 290 24.33 -17.88 6.03
CA HIS A 290 25.67 -18.40 5.71
C HIS A 290 26.64 -18.31 6.89
N MET A 291 26.50 -17.28 7.73
CA MET A 291 27.45 -16.98 8.83
C MET A 291 27.00 -17.51 10.19
N VAL A 292 25.69 -17.59 10.42
CA VAL A 292 25.10 -17.94 11.73
C VAL A 292 24.00 -18.98 11.54
N HIS A 293 23.93 -19.95 12.46
CA HIS A 293 22.94 -21.03 12.41
C HIS A 293 22.00 -21.03 13.62
N GLY A 294 20.85 -21.69 13.49
CA GLY A 294 19.88 -21.85 14.56
C GLY A 294 19.04 -20.60 14.87
N ALA A 295 18.43 -20.58 16.04
CA ALA A 295 17.50 -19.51 16.46
C ALA A 295 18.16 -18.12 16.50
N LEU A 296 19.47 -18.07 16.81
CA LEU A 296 20.23 -16.81 16.87
C LEU A 296 20.32 -16.15 15.49
N ALA A 297 20.45 -16.91 14.40
CA ALA A 297 20.43 -16.40 13.04
C ALA A 297 19.11 -15.68 12.74
N GLY A 298 17.98 -16.26 13.19
CA GLY A 298 16.67 -15.63 13.03
C GLY A 298 16.57 -14.27 13.71
N VAL A 299 16.98 -14.18 14.97
CA VAL A 299 16.92 -12.93 15.76
C VAL A 299 17.83 -11.85 15.14
N ILE A 300 19.10 -12.17 14.88
CA ILE A 300 20.07 -11.25 14.29
C ILE A 300 19.58 -10.82 12.90
N GLY A 301 19.13 -11.76 12.07
CA GLY A 301 18.65 -11.49 10.72
C GLY A 301 17.44 -10.57 10.71
N MET A 302 16.47 -10.79 11.58
CA MET A 302 15.27 -9.96 11.70
C MET A 302 15.61 -8.52 12.12
N LEU A 303 16.47 -8.35 13.15
CA LEU A 303 16.88 -7.02 13.61
C LEU A 303 17.68 -6.28 12.54
N LEU A 304 18.65 -6.96 11.92
CA LEU A 304 19.48 -6.40 10.86
C LEU A 304 18.63 -6.00 9.63
N ALA A 305 17.71 -6.87 9.21
CA ALA A 305 16.80 -6.57 8.11
C ALA A 305 15.91 -5.37 8.42
N PHE A 306 15.40 -5.23 9.64
CA PHE A 306 14.60 -4.08 10.05
C PHE A 306 15.41 -2.78 9.98
N VAL A 307 16.59 -2.77 10.60
CA VAL A 307 17.47 -1.58 10.64
C VAL A 307 17.90 -1.17 9.23
N LEU A 308 18.35 -2.12 8.41
CA LEU A 308 18.77 -1.83 7.04
C LEU A 308 17.60 -1.38 6.16
N THR A 309 16.40 -1.95 6.34
CA THR A 309 15.20 -1.49 5.64
C THR A 309 14.86 -0.05 6.05
N LEU A 310 14.96 0.28 7.33
CA LEU A 310 14.71 1.64 7.84
C LEU A 310 15.72 2.65 7.28
N ILE A 311 16.99 2.31 7.26
CA ILE A 311 18.06 3.17 6.69
C ILE A 311 17.81 3.38 5.19
N ALA A 312 17.67 2.30 4.43
CA ALA A 312 17.43 2.36 2.98
C ALA A 312 16.16 3.15 2.64
N SER A 313 15.09 2.95 3.41
CA SER A 313 13.83 3.68 3.25
C SER A 313 13.97 5.16 3.56
N THR A 314 14.75 5.53 4.57
CA THR A 314 15.01 6.93 4.92
C THR A 314 15.78 7.64 3.81
N ILE A 315 16.81 6.99 3.25
CA ILE A 315 17.59 7.51 2.13
C ILE A 315 16.67 7.65 0.89
N SER A 316 15.93 6.61 0.55
CA SER A 316 14.99 6.59 -0.58
C SER A 316 13.92 7.68 -0.45
N TYR A 317 13.32 7.83 0.72
CA TYR A 317 12.33 8.87 0.99
C TYR A 317 12.90 10.28 0.75
N ARG A 318 14.10 10.58 1.26
CA ARG A 318 14.72 11.89 1.11
C ARG A 318 15.11 12.19 -0.34
N LEU A 319 15.71 11.22 -1.04
CA LEU A 319 16.27 11.43 -2.37
C LEU A 319 15.21 11.28 -3.48
N ILE A 320 14.38 10.25 -3.39
CA ILE A 320 13.43 9.88 -4.46
C ILE A 320 12.05 10.44 -4.16
N GLU A 321 11.43 10.07 -3.04
CA GLU A 321 10.05 10.48 -2.77
C GLU A 321 9.91 11.98 -2.51
N LYS A 322 10.92 12.64 -1.94
CA LYS A 322 10.88 14.07 -1.66
C LYS A 322 11.59 14.88 -2.74
N LYS A 323 12.92 14.77 -2.83
CA LYS A 323 13.73 15.65 -3.69
C LYS A 323 13.41 15.46 -5.18
N MET A 324 13.40 14.22 -5.67
CA MET A 324 13.13 13.95 -7.08
C MET A 324 11.66 14.23 -7.43
N THR A 325 10.72 13.80 -6.59
CA THR A 325 9.27 14.07 -6.78
C THR A 325 8.98 15.57 -6.82
N ASP A 326 9.59 16.38 -5.95
CA ASP A 326 9.40 17.84 -5.95
C ASP A 326 10.00 18.48 -7.22
N LYS A 327 11.13 17.98 -7.71
CA LYS A 327 11.74 18.41 -8.98
C LYS A 327 10.83 18.08 -10.16
N LEU A 328 10.33 16.83 -10.23
CA LEU A 328 9.42 16.39 -11.30
C LEU A 328 8.10 17.15 -11.29
N LYS A 329 7.53 17.43 -10.12
CA LYS A 329 6.31 18.27 -10.01
C LYS A 329 6.52 19.67 -10.55
N LYS A 330 7.68 20.29 -10.28
CA LYS A 330 8.01 21.62 -10.80
C LYS A 330 8.07 21.66 -12.34
N VAL A 331 8.48 20.55 -12.97
CA VAL A 331 8.58 20.46 -14.45
C VAL A 331 7.25 20.03 -15.06
N MET A 332 6.61 18.98 -14.53
CA MET A 332 5.46 18.33 -15.16
C MET A 332 4.10 18.90 -14.72
N CYS A 333 4.03 19.71 -13.67
CA CYS A 333 2.80 20.27 -13.12
C CYS A 333 2.77 21.82 -13.19
N LYS A 334 3.47 22.38 -14.16
CA LYS A 334 3.37 23.80 -14.51
C LYS A 334 2.09 24.13 -15.28
#